data_f3b027796f5c848c00286436895a02e6
#
_entry.id   f3b027796f5c848c00286436895a02e6
#
_cell.length_a   1.000
_cell.length_b   1.000
_cell.length_c   1.000
_cell.angle_alpha   90.00
_cell.angle_beta   90.00
_cell.angle_gamma   90.00
#
_symmetry.space_group_name_H-M   'P 1'
#
loop_
_entity.id
_entity.type
_entity.pdbx_description
1 polymer ?
#
loop_
_entity_poly.entity_id
_entity_poly.type
_entity_poly.pdbx_seq_one_letter_code
_entity_poly.pdbx_strand_id
1 'polypeptide(L)'
;MVNPTLDDQIFQQQFEQAQAAAALANLTEPRAITAYYEPNDRTITVRLRSGASFSFPVDIVQGLTGAETQDLTQVEVTPMGDGLHWETLDTDFTIAGLLAGRFGTKKWMVKLQQEWLQTAC
;
A
#
# COMPACT_ATOMS: atom_id res chain seq x y z
N MET A 1 -48.13 -5.99 -5.07
CA MET A 1 -46.83 -6.11 -4.39
C MET A 1 -46.13 -7.37 -4.88
N VAL A 2 -44.96 -7.26 -5.42
CA VAL A 2 -44.20 -8.41 -5.90
C VAL A 2 -43.28 -8.88 -4.77
N ASN A 3 -43.42 -10.16 -4.38
CA ASN A 3 -42.49 -10.74 -3.41
C ASN A 3 -41.15 -10.98 -4.08
N PRO A 4 -40.02 -10.70 -3.38
CA PRO A 4 -38.71 -10.99 -3.97
C PRO A 4 -38.56 -12.49 -4.23
N THR A 5 -37.91 -12.82 -5.32
CA THR A 5 -37.61 -14.22 -5.66
C THR A 5 -36.50 -14.74 -4.73
N LEU A 6 -36.30 -16.05 -4.73
CA LEU A 6 -35.21 -16.67 -4.00
C LEU A 6 -33.85 -16.10 -4.46
N ASP A 7 -33.69 -15.88 -5.78
CA ASP A 7 -32.47 -15.31 -6.33
C ASP A 7 -32.22 -13.88 -5.84
N ASP A 8 -33.28 -13.07 -5.72
CA ASP A 8 -33.19 -11.72 -5.19
C ASP A 8 -32.78 -11.73 -3.71
N GLN A 9 -33.30 -12.68 -2.95
CA GLN A 9 -32.95 -12.85 -1.54
C GLN A 9 -31.50 -13.26 -1.37
N ILE A 10 -31.01 -14.17 -2.20
CA ILE A 10 -29.61 -14.62 -2.20
C ILE A 10 -28.69 -13.45 -2.54
N PHE A 11 -29.06 -12.69 -3.57
CA PHE A 11 -28.28 -11.51 -3.96
C PHE A 11 -28.20 -10.49 -2.83
N GLN A 12 -29.34 -10.24 -2.16
CA GLN A 12 -29.37 -9.30 -1.04
C GLN A 12 -28.47 -9.75 0.11
N GLN A 13 -28.50 -11.03 0.46
CA GLN A 13 -27.64 -11.60 1.49
C GLN A 13 -26.16 -11.47 1.13
N GLN A 14 -25.81 -11.78 -0.12
CA GLN A 14 -24.42 -11.65 -0.59
C GLN A 14 -23.95 -10.22 -0.56
N PHE A 15 -24.81 -9.27 -0.94
CA PHE A 15 -24.50 -7.85 -0.90
C PHE A 15 -24.26 -7.38 0.53
N GLU A 16 -25.11 -7.76 1.46
CA GLU A 16 -24.97 -7.42 2.88
C GLU A 16 -23.70 -8.01 3.48
N GLN A 17 -23.36 -9.26 3.12
CA GLN A 17 -22.14 -9.90 3.57
C GLN A 17 -20.90 -9.19 3.02
N ALA A 18 -20.94 -8.75 1.76
CA ALA A 18 -19.84 -8.02 1.14
C ALA A 18 -19.66 -6.65 1.82
N GLN A 19 -20.76 -5.96 2.14
CA GLN A 19 -20.69 -4.70 2.88
C GLN A 19 -20.12 -4.86 4.28
N ALA A 20 -20.53 -5.91 4.98
CA ALA A 20 -20.01 -6.22 6.31
C ALA A 20 -18.53 -6.54 6.27
N ALA A 21 -18.08 -7.32 5.28
CA ALA A 21 -16.67 -7.65 5.08
C ALA A 21 -15.85 -6.41 4.77
N ALA A 22 -16.36 -5.51 3.92
CA ALA A 22 -15.69 -4.25 3.60
C ALA A 22 -15.57 -3.34 4.82
N ALA A 23 -16.62 -3.26 5.64
CA ALA A 23 -16.60 -2.47 6.86
C ALA A 23 -15.58 -3.03 7.87
N LEU A 24 -15.51 -4.36 7.99
CA LEU A 24 -14.53 -5.02 8.85
C LEU A 24 -13.11 -4.76 8.34
N ALA A 25 -12.88 -4.87 7.02
CA ALA A 25 -11.59 -4.59 6.42
C ALA A 25 -11.14 -3.16 6.71
N ASN A 26 -12.04 -2.18 6.63
CA ASN A 26 -11.73 -0.79 6.96
C ASN A 26 -11.31 -0.60 8.42
N LEU A 27 -11.76 -1.48 9.33
CA LEU A 27 -11.40 -1.40 10.74
C LEU A 27 -10.13 -2.17 11.07
N THR A 28 -9.85 -3.25 10.34
CA THR A 28 -8.78 -4.19 10.70
C THR A 28 -7.55 -4.11 9.79
N GLU A 29 -7.73 -3.72 8.52
CA GLU A 29 -6.60 -3.58 7.60
C GLU A 29 -5.83 -2.29 7.86
N PRO A 30 -4.52 -2.29 7.61
CA PRO A 30 -3.72 -1.08 7.79
C PRO A 30 -4.14 0.00 6.79
N ARG A 31 -4.41 1.20 7.29
CA ARG A 31 -4.77 2.36 6.48
C ARG A 31 -3.84 3.51 6.83
N ALA A 32 -3.33 4.19 5.83
CA ALA A 32 -2.47 5.35 6.02
C ALA A 32 -3.30 6.63 6.23
N ILE A 33 -2.78 7.51 7.08
CA ILE A 33 -3.29 8.87 7.24
C ILE A 33 -2.44 9.81 6.41
N THR A 34 -1.12 9.72 6.56
CA THR A 34 -0.16 10.59 5.88
C THR A 34 1.05 9.80 5.44
N ALA A 35 1.73 10.33 4.45
CA ALA A 35 3.03 9.83 4.01
C ALA A 35 3.88 11.02 3.58
N TYR A 36 5.18 10.94 3.83
CA TYR A 36 6.10 11.99 3.39
C TYR A 36 7.47 11.42 3.10
N TYR A 37 8.22 12.14 2.26
CA TYR A 37 9.58 11.79 1.91
C TYR A 37 10.58 12.58 2.77
N GLU A 38 11.56 11.86 3.34
CA GLU A 38 12.66 12.46 4.10
C GLU A 38 13.92 12.47 3.23
N PRO A 39 14.34 13.65 2.71
CA PRO A 39 15.48 13.71 1.79
C PRO A 39 16.80 13.28 2.39
N ASN A 40 17.01 13.56 3.68
CA ASN A 40 18.28 13.26 4.33
C ASN A 40 18.59 11.77 4.34
N ASP A 41 17.58 10.96 4.59
CA ASP A 41 17.70 9.49 4.68
C ASP A 41 17.26 8.78 3.41
N ARG A 42 16.65 9.50 2.46
CA ARG A 42 16.00 8.92 1.28
C ARG A 42 14.99 7.86 1.67
N THR A 43 14.13 8.19 2.64
CA THR A 43 13.10 7.28 3.14
C THR A 43 11.71 7.88 2.97
N ILE A 44 10.72 6.99 2.81
CA ILE A 44 9.32 7.35 2.93
C ILE A 44 8.86 6.92 4.31
N THR A 45 8.18 7.81 5.02
CA THR A 45 7.56 7.52 6.30
C THR A 45 6.05 7.58 6.15
N VAL A 46 5.38 6.54 6.65
CA VAL A 46 3.93 6.40 6.56
C VAL A 46 3.37 6.34 7.97
N ARG A 47 2.38 7.17 8.23
CA ARG A 47 1.64 7.14 9.50
C ARG A 47 0.31 6.45 9.29
N LEU A 48 0.02 5.46 10.12
CA LEU A 48 -1.20 4.65 10.04
C LEU A 48 -2.28 5.18 10.97
N ARG A 49 -3.52 4.85 10.67
CA ARG A 49 -4.68 5.21 11.50
C ARG A 49 -4.60 4.62 12.91
N SER A 50 -3.87 3.52 13.08
CA SER A 50 -3.62 2.92 14.39
C SER A 50 -2.75 3.77 15.29
N GLY A 51 -2.04 4.75 14.76
CA GLY A 51 -1.02 5.51 15.46
C GLY A 51 0.39 5.00 15.24
N ALA A 52 0.55 3.82 14.64
CA ALA A 52 1.86 3.30 14.27
C ALA A 52 2.40 4.03 13.06
N SER A 53 3.72 4.01 12.90
CA SER A 53 4.41 4.54 11.72
C SER A 53 5.40 3.51 11.23
N PHE A 54 5.65 3.51 9.92
CA PHE A 54 6.74 2.71 9.37
C PHE A 54 7.46 3.51 8.30
N SER A 55 8.70 3.14 8.04
CA SER A 55 9.54 3.80 7.06
C SER A 55 10.26 2.77 6.21
N PHE A 56 10.57 3.15 4.98
CA PHE A 56 11.37 2.31 4.10
C PHE A 56 12.22 3.20 3.19
N PRO A 57 13.44 2.75 2.83
CA PRO A 57 14.28 3.50 1.89
C PRO A 57 13.73 3.39 0.48
N VAL A 58 13.72 4.52 -0.25
CA VAL A 58 13.20 4.54 -1.63
C VAL A 58 14.05 3.70 -2.57
N ASP A 59 15.33 3.52 -2.26
CA ASP A 59 16.25 2.83 -3.17
C ASP A 59 16.05 1.31 -3.22
N ILE A 60 15.24 0.74 -2.32
CA ILE A 60 14.84 -0.66 -2.41
C ILE A 60 13.49 -0.85 -3.09
N VAL A 61 12.82 0.23 -3.49
CA VAL A 61 11.46 0.18 -4.05
C VAL A 61 11.53 0.31 -5.57
N GLN A 62 10.96 -0.70 -6.25
CA GLN A 62 10.88 -0.69 -7.71
C GLN A 62 10.07 0.52 -8.18
N GLY A 63 10.63 1.30 -9.08
CA GLY A 63 9.99 2.52 -9.57
C GLY A 63 10.40 3.78 -8.83
N LEU A 64 10.95 3.67 -7.61
CA LEU A 64 11.42 4.81 -6.83
C LEU A 64 12.96 4.89 -6.77
N THR A 65 13.64 3.78 -7.03
CA THR A 65 15.09 3.71 -7.00
C THR A 65 15.71 4.76 -7.94
N GLY A 66 16.60 5.59 -7.40
CA GLY A 66 17.28 6.62 -8.18
C GLY A 66 16.41 7.80 -8.56
N ALA A 67 15.16 7.87 -8.13
CA ALA A 67 14.28 8.99 -8.45
C ALA A 67 14.74 10.28 -7.76
N GLU A 68 14.37 11.40 -8.34
CA GLU A 68 14.76 12.71 -7.81
C GLU A 68 13.88 13.13 -6.65
N THR A 69 14.44 13.95 -5.76
CA THR A 69 13.76 14.44 -4.57
C THR A 69 12.40 15.08 -4.91
N GLN A 70 12.35 15.89 -5.97
CA GLN A 70 11.11 16.59 -6.32
C GLN A 70 9.98 15.62 -6.70
N ASP A 71 10.32 14.45 -7.27
CA ASP A 71 9.32 13.43 -7.60
C ASP A 71 8.93 12.61 -6.37
N LEU A 72 9.89 12.31 -5.51
CA LEU A 72 9.66 11.52 -4.29
C LEU A 72 8.81 12.28 -3.26
N THR A 73 8.96 13.61 -3.18
CA THR A 73 8.17 14.44 -2.27
C THR A 73 6.69 14.50 -2.64
N GLN A 74 6.33 14.09 -3.86
CA GLN A 74 4.95 14.10 -4.33
C GLN A 74 4.16 12.84 -3.95
N VAL A 75 4.67 12.06 -3.01
CA VAL A 75 3.94 10.88 -2.52
C VAL A 75 2.56 11.29 -2.00
N GLU A 76 1.54 10.54 -2.40
CA GLU A 76 0.16 10.76 -2.00
C GLU A 76 -0.41 9.50 -1.39
N VAL A 77 -1.23 9.66 -0.35
CA VAL A 77 -2.02 8.57 0.20
C VAL A 77 -3.30 8.47 -0.63
N THR A 78 -3.66 7.27 -1.04
CA THR A 78 -4.91 7.06 -1.80
C THR A 78 -6.13 7.42 -0.95
N PRO A 79 -7.27 7.75 -1.58
CA PRO A 79 -8.45 8.22 -0.83
C PRO A 79 -8.92 7.28 0.28
N MET A 80 -8.78 5.96 0.08
CA MET A 80 -9.16 4.97 1.08
C MET A 80 -8.07 4.71 2.12
N GLY A 81 -6.88 5.30 1.93
CA GLY A 81 -5.75 5.06 2.82
C GLY A 81 -5.07 3.71 2.63
N ASP A 82 -5.41 2.98 1.58
CA ASP A 82 -4.92 1.61 1.36
C ASP A 82 -3.66 1.55 0.49
N GLY A 83 -3.20 2.68 -0.03
CA GLY A 83 -2.04 2.72 -0.90
C GLY A 83 -1.32 4.05 -0.92
N LEU A 84 -0.16 4.03 -1.57
CA LEU A 84 0.64 5.21 -1.88
C LEU A 84 0.75 5.34 -3.40
N HIS A 85 0.74 6.57 -3.88
CA HIS A 85 0.81 6.89 -5.30
C HIS A 85 1.82 8.01 -5.55
N TRP A 86 2.62 7.85 -6.61
CA TRP A 86 3.55 8.88 -7.11
C TRP A 86 3.18 9.15 -8.56
N GLU A 87 2.51 10.27 -8.81
CA GLU A 87 1.98 10.60 -10.14
C GLU A 87 3.08 10.72 -11.19
N THR A 88 4.13 11.49 -10.91
CA THR A 88 5.21 11.73 -11.88
C THR A 88 6.05 10.49 -12.17
N LEU A 89 6.04 9.52 -11.27
CA LEU A 89 6.79 8.27 -11.41
C LEU A 89 5.90 7.11 -11.87
N ASP A 90 4.60 7.37 -12.02
CA ASP A 90 3.59 6.36 -12.39
C ASP A 90 3.75 5.08 -11.56
N THR A 91 3.84 5.26 -10.26
CA THR A 91 4.15 4.17 -9.34
C THR A 91 3.11 4.12 -8.23
N ASP A 92 2.64 2.92 -7.91
CA ASP A 92 1.64 2.64 -6.88
C ASP A 92 2.07 1.45 -6.04
N PHE A 93 1.83 1.54 -4.74
CA PHE A 93 2.05 0.42 -3.82
C PHE A 93 0.91 0.36 -2.80
N THR A 94 0.54 -0.84 -2.39
CA THR A 94 -0.43 -1.00 -1.30
C THR A 94 0.27 -0.90 0.05
N ILE A 95 -0.43 -0.34 1.04
CA ILE A 95 0.09 -0.28 2.41
C ILE A 95 0.35 -1.69 2.94
N ALA A 96 -0.61 -2.60 2.73
CA ALA A 96 -0.47 -4.00 3.17
C ALA A 96 0.76 -4.66 2.54
N GLY A 97 0.99 -4.43 1.24
CA GLY A 97 2.16 -4.97 0.54
C GLY A 97 3.47 -4.43 1.10
N LEU A 98 3.55 -3.13 1.33
CA LEU A 98 4.75 -2.51 1.90
C LEU A 98 5.04 -3.02 3.31
N LEU A 99 4.01 -3.16 4.15
CA LEU A 99 4.17 -3.71 5.50
C LEU A 99 4.61 -5.18 5.47
N ALA A 100 4.20 -5.92 4.44
CA ALA A 100 4.64 -7.30 4.24
C ALA A 100 6.04 -7.40 3.63
N GLY A 101 6.69 -6.26 3.37
CA GLY A 101 8.04 -6.23 2.80
C GLY A 101 8.08 -6.42 1.29
N ARG A 102 7.00 -6.13 0.59
CA ARG A 102 6.94 -6.24 -0.87
C ARG A 102 7.23 -4.89 -1.52
N PHE A 103 8.41 -4.77 -2.11
CA PHE A 103 8.88 -3.52 -2.70
C PHE A 103 8.96 -3.56 -4.23
N GLY A 104 8.35 -4.57 -4.85
CA GLY A 104 8.32 -4.73 -6.29
C GLY A 104 7.89 -6.12 -6.71
N THR A 105 8.17 -6.48 -7.95
CA THR A 105 7.88 -7.81 -8.48
C THR A 105 8.71 -8.88 -7.77
N LYS A 106 8.33 -10.14 -7.96
CA LYS A 106 9.11 -11.27 -7.41
C LYS A 106 10.56 -11.22 -7.89
N LYS A 107 10.77 -10.91 -9.17
CA LYS A 107 12.12 -10.79 -9.74
C LYS A 107 12.92 -9.67 -9.06
N TRP A 108 12.29 -8.54 -8.84
CA TRP A 108 12.89 -7.41 -8.11
C TRP A 108 13.29 -7.81 -6.70
N MET A 109 12.38 -8.48 -5.97
CA MET A 109 12.61 -8.90 -4.59
C MET A 109 13.75 -9.90 -4.48
N VAL A 110 13.83 -10.86 -5.41
CA VAL A 110 14.93 -11.82 -5.44
C VAL A 110 16.26 -11.11 -5.64
N LYS A 111 16.30 -10.16 -6.59
CA LYS A 111 17.51 -9.37 -6.87
C LYS A 111 17.95 -8.58 -5.65
N LEU A 112 17.03 -7.93 -4.94
CA LEU A 112 17.34 -7.17 -3.72
C LEU A 112 17.98 -8.04 -2.66
N GLN A 113 17.41 -9.21 -2.42
CA GLN A 113 17.93 -10.12 -1.40
C GLN A 113 19.30 -10.68 -1.77
N GLN A 114 19.54 -10.97 -3.04
CA GLN A 114 20.83 -11.43 -3.52
C GLN A 114 21.91 -10.34 -3.34
N GLU A 115 21.59 -9.11 -3.71
CA GLU A 115 22.51 -7.98 -3.54
C GLU A 115 22.82 -7.74 -2.05
N TRP A 116 21.80 -7.79 -1.22
CA TRP A 116 21.96 -7.61 0.23
C TRP A 116 22.87 -8.69 0.83
N LEU A 117 22.67 -9.94 0.44
CA LEU A 117 23.50 -11.06 0.93
C LEU A 117 24.96 -10.90 0.50
N GLN A 118 25.23 -10.35 -0.69
CA GLN A 118 26.58 -10.13 -1.17
C GLN A 118 27.27 -9.01 -0.40
N THR A 119 26.52 -7.98 0.03
CA THR A 119 27.08 -6.83 0.76
C THR A 119 27.14 -7.05 2.27
N ALA A 120 26.36 -7.97 2.80
CA ALA A 120 26.29 -8.23 4.23
C ALA A 120 27.39 -9.15 4.75
N CYS A 121 28.19 -9.72 3.87
CA CYS A 121 29.30 -10.61 4.24
C CYS A 121 30.55 -9.86 4.59
#